data_04ba5060816d9574abdd0dd6fb42cd1c
#
_entry.id   04ba5060816d9574abdd0dd6fb42cd1c
#
_cell.length_a   1.000
_cell.length_b   1.000
_cell.length_c   1.000
_cell.angle_alpha   90.00
_cell.angle_beta   90.00
_cell.angle_gamma   90.00
#
_symmetry.space_group_name_H-M   'P 1'
#
loop_
_entity.id
_entity.type
_entity.pdbx_description
1 polymer ?
#
loop_
_entity_poly.entity_id
_entity_poly.type
_entity_poly.pdbx_seq_one_letter_code
_entity_poly.pdbx_strand_id
1 'polypeptide(L)'
;LCGFDTKSDVLPITYPHTVAFKLHMELMLHRTFPLGIMGMVHVTNKITQHRAIKVGEAIDVRAFFAGANRTHKGLEVSLRTEIRIGMDLVWEGLSTYLALLPSKGIEKKEAAKVLPENPEFTENETWTLPSNLGLKYGPVAGDPNPIHWGVIAAKAFGFKRHLAHGMWTKGRAAATAHKLLESEAAEIYVE
;
A
#
# COMPACT_ATOMS: atom_id res chain seq x y z
N LEU A 1 -8.45 2.05 -13.19
CA LEU A 1 -8.76 0.92 -12.32
C LEU A 1 -9.29 1.36 -10.94
N CYS A 2 -8.74 2.41 -10.34
CA CYS A 2 -9.19 2.92 -9.03
C CYS A 2 -10.29 3.98 -9.12
N GLY A 3 -10.57 4.55 -10.29
CA GLY A 3 -11.65 5.51 -10.48
C GLY A 3 -11.23 6.98 -10.41
N PHE A 4 -9.94 7.28 -10.40
CA PHE A 4 -9.46 8.67 -10.54
C PHE A 4 -9.74 9.22 -11.94
N ASP A 5 -9.89 10.55 -12.05
CA ASP A 5 -9.99 11.24 -13.33
C ASP A 5 -8.66 11.11 -14.09
N THR A 6 -8.71 10.52 -15.28
CA THR A 6 -7.54 10.32 -16.15
C THR A 6 -7.18 11.57 -16.98
N LYS A 7 -7.99 12.62 -16.92
CA LYS A 7 -7.74 13.90 -17.60
C LYS A 7 -7.08 14.93 -16.69
N SER A 8 -6.95 14.62 -15.40
CA SER A 8 -6.26 15.50 -14.44
C SER A 8 -4.78 15.65 -14.84
N ASP A 9 -4.26 16.84 -14.70
CA ASP A 9 -2.83 17.16 -14.83
C ASP A 9 -2.02 16.86 -13.54
N VAL A 10 -2.72 16.41 -12.49
CA VAL A 10 -2.13 16.04 -11.20
C VAL A 10 -2.19 14.53 -11.01
N LEU A 11 -1.10 13.96 -10.52
CA LEU A 11 -1.04 12.54 -10.19
C LEU A 11 -1.92 12.23 -8.96
N PRO A 12 -2.68 11.12 -8.97
CA PRO A 12 -3.38 10.65 -7.78
C PRO A 12 -2.40 10.43 -6.62
N ILE A 13 -2.77 10.84 -5.41
CA ILE A 13 -1.91 10.75 -4.21
C ILE A 13 -1.33 9.35 -3.96
N THR A 14 -2.00 8.29 -4.41
CA THR A 14 -1.54 6.90 -4.27
C THR A 14 -0.66 6.43 -5.45
N TYR A 15 -0.61 7.17 -6.56
CA TYR A 15 0.14 6.77 -7.74
C TYR A 15 1.66 6.73 -7.52
N PRO A 16 2.27 7.67 -6.79
CA PRO A 16 3.71 7.64 -6.52
C PRO A 16 4.17 6.35 -5.83
N HIS A 17 3.33 5.73 -4.99
CA HIS A 17 3.61 4.41 -4.42
C HIS A 17 3.79 3.33 -5.50
N THR A 18 2.94 3.36 -6.54
CA THR A 18 3.02 2.40 -7.66
C THR A 18 4.37 2.51 -8.40
N VAL A 19 4.87 3.74 -8.59
CA VAL A 19 6.19 3.99 -9.18
C VAL A 19 7.31 3.46 -8.28
N ALA A 20 7.21 3.74 -6.98
CA ALA A 20 8.21 3.36 -5.99
C ALA A 20 8.21 1.87 -5.67
N PHE A 21 7.12 1.15 -5.93
CA PHE A 21 6.98 -0.26 -5.54
C PHE A 21 8.05 -1.16 -6.19
N LYS A 22 8.54 -0.80 -7.38
CA LYS A 22 9.67 -1.50 -8.01
C LYS A 22 10.92 -1.48 -7.14
N LEU A 23 11.21 -0.35 -6.48
CA LEU A 23 12.33 -0.24 -5.54
C LEU A 23 12.09 -1.06 -4.27
N HIS A 24 10.84 -1.11 -3.78
CA HIS A 24 10.49 -2.01 -2.68
C HIS A 24 10.76 -3.47 -3.04
N MET A 25 10.39 -3.89 -4.26
CA MET A 25 10.66 -5.23 -4.75
C MET A 25 12.15 -5.50 -4.87
N GLU A 26 12.95 -4.57 -5.39
CA GLU A 26 14.42 -4.71 -5.47
C GLU A 26 15.05 -4.88 -4.10
N LEU A 27 14.63 -4.07 -3.11
CA LEU A 27 15.10 -4.19 -1.72
C LEU A 27 14.73 -5.54 -1.09
N MET A 28 13.49 -5.99 -1.26
CA MET A 28 13.00 -7.23 -0.67
C MET A 28 13.48 -8.49 -1.44
N LEU A 29 13.86 -8.37 -2.71
CA LEU A 29 14.45 -9.45 -3.50
C LEU A 29 15.97 -9.50 -3.36
N HIS A 30 16.58 -8.50 -2.75
CA HIS A 30 18.04 -8.49 -2.60
C HIS A 30 18.50 -9.68 -1.75
N ARG A 31 19.62 -10.28 -2.13
CA ARG A 31 20.18 -11.49 -1.49
C ARG A 31 20.42 -11.42 0.01
N THR A 32 20.55 -10.20 0.56
CA THR A 32 20.72 -9.97 2.00
C THR A 32 19.40 -9.80 2.75
N PHE A 33 18.26 -9.75 2.06
CA PHE A 33 16.97 -9.70 2.70
C PHE A 33 16.64 -11.08 3.26
N PRO A 34 16.39 -11.22 4.58
CA PRO A 34 16.37 -12.53 5.24
C PRO A 34 15.05 -13.28 5.10
N LEU A 35 14.07 -12.73 4.38
CA LEU A 35 12.71 -13.28 4.30
C LEU A 35 12.33 -13.61 2.86
N GLY A 36 11.53 -14.67 2.71
CA GLY A 36 10.87 -14.94 1.43
C GLY A 36 9.74 -13.93 1.19
N ILE A 37 9.76 -13.27 0.03
CA ILE A 37 8.73 -12.25 -0.29
C ILE A 37 7.39 -12.86 -0.68
N MET A 38 7.40 -14.11 -1.12
CA MET A 38 6.19 -14.81 -1.56
C MET A 38 5.25 -15.05 -0.36
N GLY A 39 4.03 -14.55 -0.46
CA GLY A 39 3.04 -14.64 0.62
C GLY A 39 3.16 -13.55 1.69
N MET A 40 4.13 -12.63 1.59
CA MET A 40 4.13 -11.44 2.43
C MET A 40 2.88 -10.59 2.16
N VAL A 41 2.33 -10.02 3.21
CA VAL A 41 1.12 -9.19 3.14
C VAL A 41 1.48 -7.73 3.42
N HIS A 42 1.03 -6.82 2.56
CA HIS A 42 1.10 -5.39 2.82
C HIS A 42 0.01 -5.04 3.83
N VAL A 43 0.39 -4.78 5.09
CA VAL A 43 -0.55 -4.65 6.20
C VAL A 43 -0.88 -3.21 6.55
N THR A 44 0.06 -2.28 6.42
CA THR A 44 -0.21 -0.86 6.63
C THR A 44 0.48 0.00 5.58
N ASN A 45 -0.14 1.11 5.26
CA ASN A 45 0.47 2.12 4.39
C ASN A 45 0.01 3.51 4.80
N LYS A 46 0.98 4.36 5.17
CA LYS A 46 0.79 5.79 5.41
C LYS A 46 1.39 6.57 4.25
N ILE A 47 0.65 7.50 3.69
CA ILE A 47 1.09 8.43 2.66
C ILE A 47 0.91 9.85 3.18
N THR A 48 1.95 10.67 3.06
CA THR A 48 1.90 12.11 3.29
C THR A 48 2.32 12.81 2.01
N GLN A 49 1.43 13.56 1.41
CA GLN A 49 1.69 14.43 0.27
C GLN A 49 1.85 15.87 0.78
N HIS A 50 3.00 16.48 0.53
CA HIS A 50 3.31 17.84 0.94
C HIS A 50 2.85 18.86 -0.11
N ARG A 51 2.86 18.47 -1.38
CA ARG A 51 2.20 19.17 -2.49
C ARG A 51 1.79 18.19 -3.58
N ALA A 52 0.86 18.60 -4.41
CA ALA A 52 0.48 17.84 -5.60
C ALA A 52 1.65 17.70 -6.58
N ILE A 53 1.78 16.52 -7.21
CA ILE A 53 2.76 16.23 -8.24
C ILE A 53 2.06 16.31 -9.59
N LYS A 54 2.54 17.17 -10.49
CA LYS A 54 1.96 17.31 -11.82
C LYS A 54 2.47 16.22 -12.77
N VAL A 55 1.64 15.86 -13.73
CA VAL A 55 2.03 14.95 -14.81
C VAL A 55 3.19 15.59 -15.60
N GLY A 56 4.27 14.81 -15.80
CA GLY A 56 5.46 15.27 -16.51
C GLY A 56 6.54 15.92 -15.63
N GLU A 57 6.31 16.13 -14.34
CA GLU A 57 7.39 16.54 -13.44
C GLU A 57 8.43 15.41 -13.29
N ALA A 58 9.71 15.78 -13.36
CA ALA A 58 10.80 14.85 -13.06
C ALA A 58 10.88 14.64 -11.55
N ILE A 59 10.83 13.39 -11.13
CA ILE A 59 10.84 12.99 -9.72
C ILE A 59 12.06 12.15 -9.39
N ASP A 60 12.67 12.41 -8.24
CA ASP A 60 13.66 11.55 -7.61
C ASP A 60 12.98 10.67 -6.57
N VAL A 61 13.14 9.36 -6.70
CA VAL A 61 12.49 8.38 -5.81
C VAL A 61 13.55 7.64 -5.01
N ARG A 62 13.42 7.66 -3.69
CA ARG A 62 14.28 6.93 -2.77
C ARG A 62 13.44 6.01 -1.90
N ALA A 63 13.85 4.74 -1.80
CA ALA A 63 13.25 3.76 -0.88
C ALA A 63 14.32 3.13 0.01
N PHE A 64 14.00 2.89 1.27
CA PHE A 64 14.91 2.27 2.22
C PHE A 64 14.16 1.57 3.37
N PHE A 65 14.83 0.64 4.04
CA PHE A 65 14.29 -0.02 5.23
C PHE A 65 14.20 0.99 6.38
N ALA A 66 13.01 1.13 6.97
CA ALA A 66 12.73 2.02 8.09
C ALA A 66 12.72 1.30 9.44
N GLY A 67 12.55 -0.03 9.43
CA GLY A 67 12.58 -0.83 10.64
C GLY A 67 11.97 -2.22 10.45
N ALA A 68 12.06 -3.03 11.51
CA ALA A 68 11.41 -4.32 11.60
C ALA A 68 10.88 -4.53 13.01
N ASN A 69 9.72 -5.20 13.12
CA ASN A 69 9.08 -5.48 14.39
C ASN A 69 8.55 -6.91 14.45
N ARG A 70 8.87 -7.64 15.50
CA ARG A 70 8.36 -8.99 15.71
C ARG A 70 6.98 -8.93 16.37
N THR A 71 5.98 -9.55 15.75
CA THR A 71 4.60 -9.59 16.24
C THR A 71 4.15 -11.04 16.46
N HIS A 72 2.99 -11.21 17.09
CA HIS A 72 2.37 -12.53 17.25
C HIS A 72 2.02 -13.21 15.92
N LYS A 73 1.92 -12.46 14.82
CA LYS A 73 1.63 -12.98 13.46
C LYS A 73 2.90 -13.31 12.67
N GLY A 74 4.05 -12.73 13.05
CA GLY A 74 5.28 -12.91 12.31
C GLY A 74 6.23 -11.73 12.44
N LEU A 75 6.96 -11.42 11.37
CA LEU A 75 7.87 -10.28 11.30
C LEU A 75 7.31 -9.23 10.35
N GLU A 76 7.11 -8.04 10.88
CA GLU A 76 6.78 -6.85 10.12
C GLU A 76 8.06 -6.13 9.71
N VAL A 77 8.14 -5.74 8.44
CA VAL A 77 9.24 -4.95 7.89
C VAL A 77 8.67 -3.69 7.28
N SER A 78 9.20 -2.54 7.68
CA SER A 78 8.75 -1.25 7.19
C SER A 78 9.74 -0.67 6.18
N LEU A 79 9.20 -0.17 5.07
CA LEU A 79 9.92 0.53 4.01
C LEU A 79 9.41 1.96 3.91
N ARG A 80 10.34 2.92 3.95
CA ARG A 80 10.04 4.32 3.70
C ARG A 80 10.38 4.68 2.27
N THR A 81 9.50 5.44 1.66
CA THR A 81 9.69 6.05 0.35
C THR A 81 9.67 7.57 0.49
N GLU A 82 10.61 8.24 -0.16
CA GLU A 82 10.64 9.69 -0.33
C GLU A 82 10.63 10.02 -1.81
N ILE A 83 9.82 10.99 -2.21
CA ILE A 83 9.83 11.55 -3.56
C ILE A 83 10.14 13.03 -3.47
N ARG A 84 11.12 13.43 -4.26
CA ARG A 84 11.59 14.80 -4.34
C ARG A 84 11.47 15.34 -5.76
N ILE A 85 11.28 16.64 -5.84
CA ILE A 85 11.38 17.42 -7.08
C ILE A 85 12.42 18.51 -6.83
N GLY A 86 13.60 18.36 -7.44
CA GLY A 86 14.75 19.12 -7.04
C GLY A 86 15.12 18.86 -5.57
N MET A 87 15.15 19.91 -4.74
CA MET A 87 15.47 19.78 -3.30
C MET A 87 14.24 19.52 -2.41
N ASP A 88 13.03 19.70 -2.94
CA ASP A 88 11.81 19.66 -2.16
C ASP A 88 11.29 18.24 -1.97
N LEU A 89 11.03 17.86 -0.72
CA LEU A 89 10.29 16.65 -0.40
C LEU A 89 8.80 16.90 -0.68
N VAL A 90 8.27 16.27 -1.72
CA VAL A 90 6.89 16.50 -2.15
C VAL A 90 5.92 15.41 -1.73
N TRP A 91 6.44 14.19 -1.50
CA TRP A 91 5.63 13.04 -1.11
C TRP A 91 6.48 12.04 -0.32
N GLU A 92 5.88 11.40 0.65
CA GLU A 92 6.49 10.30 1.39
C GLU A 92 5.47 9.20 1.73
N GLY A 93 5.96 7.98 1.80
CA GLY A 93 5.18 6.81 2.16
C GLY A 93 5.90 5.91 3.16
N LEU A 94 5.15 5.35 4.09
CA LEU A 94 5.62 4.29 4.98
C LEU A 94 4.76 3.06 4.76
N SER A 95 5.36 1.99 4.23
CA SER A 95 4.71 0.71 3.96
C SER A 95 5.21 -0.35 4.92
N THR A 96 4.31 -1.10 5.55
CA THR A 96 4.67 -2.23 6.40
C THR A 96 4.21 -3.53 5.78
N TYR A 97 5.13 -4.47 5.64
CA TYR A 97 4.92 -5.81 5.08
C TYR A 97 5.08 -6.85 6.17
N LEU A 98 4.13 -7.76 6.29
CA LEU A 98 4.15 -8.87 7.25
C LEU A 98 4.56 -10.17 6.56
N ALA A 99 5.66 -10.75 7.02
CA ALA A 99 5.98 -12.16 6.76
C ALA A 99 5.36 -13.03 7.85
N LEU A 100 4.47 -13.93 7.47
CA LEU A 100 3.85 -14.86 8.40
C LEU A 100 4.88 -15.87 8.88
N LEU A 101 5.23 -15.84 10.15
CA LEU A 101 6.21 -16.72 10.77
C LEU A 101 5.65 -17.29 12.07
N PRO A 102 5.98 -18.55 12.43
CA PRO A 102 5.62 -19.09 13.72
C PRO A 102 6.13 -18.20 14.86
N SER A 103 5.24 -17.76 15.72
CA SER A 103 5.56 -16.88 16.84
C SER A 103 5.17 -17.57 18.16
N LYS A 104 6.09 -18.39 18.72
CA LYS A 104 5.91 -18.95 20.07
C LYS A 104 6.25 -17.88 21.11
N GLY A 105 5.34 -17.68 22.08
CA GLY A 105 5.61 -16.84 23.27
C GLY A 105 5.49 -15.32 23.07
N ILE A 106 4.95 -14.85 21.93
CA ILE A 106 4.67 -13.43 21.75
C ILE A 106 3.19 -13.20 21.98
N GLU A 107 2.86 -12.42 23.01
CA GLU A 107 1.48 -12.04 23.31
C GLU A 107 0.88 -11.20 22.18
N LYS A 108 -0.41 -11.42 21.94
CA LYS A 108 -1.20 -10.60 21.05
C LYS A 108 -1.38 -9.22 21.72
N LYS A 109 -0.58 -8.24 21.33
CA LYS A 109 -0.92 -6.86 21.64
C LYS A 109 -2.19 -6.51 20.86
N GLU A 110 -3.25 -6.12 21.55
CA GLU A 110 -4.38 -5.47 20.89
C GLU A 110 -3.83 -4.22 20.20
N ALA A 111 -4.00 -4.17 18.88
CA ALA A 111 -3.76 -2.93 18.16
C ALA A 111 -4.72 -1.90 18.75
N ALA A 112 -4.19 -0.78 19.23
CA ALA A 112 -5.05 0.34 19.59
C ALA A 112 -5.84 0.68 18.32
N LYS A 113 -7.16 0.51 18.37
CA LYS A 113 -8.04 0.96 17.30
C LYS A 113 -7.93 2.48 17.24
N VAL A 114 -7.16 2.97 16.28
CA VAL A 114 -7.04 4.41 15.99
C VAL A 114 -8.25 4.85 15.13
N LEU A 115 -9.41 4.26 15.35
CA LEU A 115 -10.64 4.80 14.81
C LEU A 115 -11.17 5.81 15.82
N PRO A 116 -11.50 7.03 15.40
CA PRO A 116 -12.19 7.97 16.25
C PRO A 116 -13.46 7.28 16.80
N GLU A 117 -13.73 7.45 18.10
CA GLU A 117 -14.99 7.02 18.66
C GLU A 117 -16.12 7.70 17.89
N ASN A 118 -16.91 6.92 17.15
CA ASN A 118 -18.06 7.35 16.38
C ASN A 118 -17.75 8.31 15.20
N PRO A 119 -17.10 7.89 14.10
CA PRO A 119 -17.19 8.66 12.88
C PRO A 119 -18.66 8.62 12.40
N GLU A 120 -19.31 9.76 12.32
CA GLU A 120 -20.57 9.90 11.60
C GLU A 120 -20.27 9.70 10.11
N PHE A 121 -20.47 8.47 9.61
CA PHE A 121 -20.42 8.19 8.18
C PHE A 121 -21.71 8.71 7.55
N THR A 122 -21.62 9.80 6.82
CA THR A 122 -22.74 10.40 6.10
C THR A 122 -22.99 9.73 4.76
N GLU A 123 -22.00 9.02 4.22
CA GLU A 123 -22.09 8.35 2.92
C GLU A 123 -21.50 6.94 2.99
N ASN A 124 -22.15 5.97 2.33
CA ASN A 124 -21.67 4.61 2.18
C ASN A 124 -21.64 4.22 0.70
N GLU A 125 -20.52 3.70 0.23
CA GLU A 125 -20.38 3.15 -1.12
C GLU A 125 -20.07 1.65 -1.03
N THR A 126 -20.80 0.84 -1.80
CA THR A 126 -20.55 -0.60 -1.92
C THR A 126 -19.93 -0.91 -3.26
N TRP A 127 -18.79 -1.59 -3.25
CA TRP A 127 -18.10 -1.98 -4.47
C TRP A 127 -18.17 -3.48 -4.69
N THR A 128 -18.65 -3.87 -5.87
CA THR A 128 -18.56 -5.25 -6.33
C THR A 128 -17.24 -5.44 -7.08
N LEU A 129 -16.36 -6.29 -6.54
CA LEU A 129 -15.04 -6.51 -7.08
C LEU A 129 -15.06 -7.67 -8.08
N PRO A 130 -14.57 -7.46 -9.33
CA PRO A 130 -14.44 -8.56 -10.26
C PRO A 130 -13.37 -9.55 -9.78
N SER A 131 -13.63 -10.85 -9.98
CA SER A 131 -12.73 -11.92 -9.51
C SER A 131 -11.32 -11.87 -10.12
N ASN A 132 -11.16 -11.21 -11.26
CA ASN A 132 -9.87 -11.02 -11.95
C ASN A 132 -9.20 -9.67 -11.63
N LEU A 133 -9.67 -8.94 -10.61
CA LEU A 133 -9.12 -7.63 -10.25
C LEU A 133 -7.61 -7.70 -9.96
N GLY A 134 -7.17 -8.72 -9.24
CA GLY A 134 -5.76 -8.90 -8.92
C GLY A 134 -4.89 -9.07 -10.16
N LEU A 135 -5.36 -9.83 -11.15
CA LEU A 135 -4.66 -10.02 -12.42
C LEU A 135 -4.59 -8.74 -13.27
N LYS A 136 -5.57 -7.83 -13.12
CA LYS A 136 -5.57 -6.55 -13.83
C LYS A 136 -4.74 -5.49 -13.13
N TYR A 137 -4.77 -5.45 -11.80
CA TYR A 137 -4.08 -4.43 -11.02
C TYR A 137 -2.60 -4.76 -10.77
N GLY A 138 -2.27 -6.03 -10.55
CA GLY A 138 -0.89 -6.46 -10.27
C GLY A 138 0.15 -5.96 -11.28
N PRO A 139 -0.06 -6.13 -12.60
CA PRO A 139 0.87 -5.58 -13.61
C PRO A 139 1.02 -4.06 -13.55
N VAL A 140 -0.04 -3.33 -13.26
CA VAL A 140 -0.02 -1.86 -13.14
C VAL A 140 0.74 -1.43 -11.89
N ALA A 141 0.53 -2.14 -10.78
CA ALA A 141 1.19 -1.85 -9.50
C ALA A 141 2.63 -2.39 -9.42
N GLY A 142 3.02 -3.28 -10.34
CA GLY A 142 4.29 -4.01 -10.25
C GLY A 142 4.31 -5.05 -9.14
N ASP A 143 3.14 -5.50 -8.66
CA ASP A 143 2.99 -6.48 -7.59
C ASP A 143 2.66 -7.88 -8.14
N PRO A 144 3.65 -8.79 -8.22
CA PRO A 144 3.48 -10.13 -8.75
C PRO A 144 3.00 -11.14 -7.70
N ASN A 145 2.55 -10.70 -6.51
CA ASN A 145 2.23 -11.62 -5.42
C ASN A 145 1.03 -12.52 -5.77
N PRO A 146 1.22 -13.86 -5.80
CA PRO A 146 0.19 -14.77 -6.27
C PRO A 146 -1.05 -14.88 -5.37
N ILE A 147 -1.00 -14.35 -4.15
CA ILE A 147 -2.19 -14.27 -3.28
C ILE A 147 -3.34 -13.46 -3.91
N HIS A 148 -3.04 -12.66 -4.93
CA HIS A 148 -3.99 -11.84 -5.66
C HIS A 148 -4.49 -12.46 -6.98
N TRP A 149 -3.88 -13.56 -7.46
CA TRP A 149 -4.17 -14.08 -8.80
C TRP A 149 -5.44 -14.92 -8.88
N GLY A 150 -5.73 -15.68 -7.81
CA GLY A 150 -6.90 -16.56 -7.77
C GLY A 150 -6.93 -17.44 -6.55
N VAL A 151 -8.03 -18.19 -6.41
CA VAL A 151 -8.29 -19.00 -5.19
C VAL A 151 -7.22 -20.08 -4.97
N ILE A 152 -6.78 -20.77 -6.03
CA ILE A 152 -5.79 -21.86 -5.90
C ILE A 152 -4.45 -21.31 -5.40
N ALA A 153 -3.96 -20.23 -6.03
CA ALA A 153 -2.72 -19.59 -5.64
C ALA A 153 -2.79 -19.06 -4.20
N ALA A 154 -3.88 -18.37 -3.84
CA ALA A 154 -4.05 -17.84 -2.49
C ALA A 154 -4.09 -18.94 -1.41
N LYS A 155 -4.73 -20.08 -1.69
CA LYS A 155 -4.77 -21.25 -0.78
C LYS A 155 -3.40 -21.82 -0.51
N ALA A 156 -2.49 -21.83 -1.47
CA ALA A 156 -1.11 -22.28 -1.29
C ALA A 156 -0.34 -21.44 -0.25
N PHE A 157 -0.78 -20.19 -0.01
CA PHE A 157 -0.22 -19.30 1.00
C PHE A 157 -1.10 -19.17 2.27
N GLY A 158 -2.06 -20.10 2.48
CA GLY A 158 -2.87 -20.16 3.69
C GLY A 158 -4.12 -19.26 3.70
N PHE A 159 -4.47 -18.60 2.60
CA PHE A 159 -5.66 -17.77 2.51
C PHE A 159 -6.88 -18.57 2.02
N LYS A 160 -8.05 -18.31 2.57
CA LYS A 160 -9.31 -18.99 2.16
C LYS A 160 -9.70 -18.67 0.72
N ARG A 161 -9.37 -17.47 0.23
CA ARG A 161 -9.63 -16.96 -1.12
C ARG A 161 -8.57 -15.92 -1.49
N HIS A 162 -8.47 -15.57 -2.77
CA HIS A 162 -7.60 -14.49 -3.21
C HIS A 162 -8.05 -13.14 -2.66
N LEU A 163 -7.09 -12.26 -2.48
CA LEU A 163 -7.26 -10.95 -1.87
C LEU A 163 -7.23 -9.86 -2.95
N ALA A 164 -7.96 -8.77 -2.74
CA ALA A 164 -7.69 -7.54 -3.48
C ALA A 164 -6.35 -6.96 -2.99
N HIS A 165 -5.63 -6.25 -3.87
CA HIS A 165 -4.45 -5.50 -3.44
C HIS A 165 -4.87 -4.38 -2.48
N GLY A 166 -4.20 -4.27 -1.34
CA GLY A 166 -4.48 -3.21 -0.36
C GLY A 166 -4.36 -1.81 -0.98
N MET A 167 -3.35 -1.60 -1.83
CA MET A 167 -3.16 -0.33 -2.54
C MET A 167 -4.23 -0.04 -3.59
N TRP A 168 -4.86 -1.06 -4.18
CA TRP A 168 -6.05 -0.83 -5.00
C TRP A 168 -7.21 -0.32 -4.17
N THR A 169 -7.48 -0.96 -3.01
CA THR A 169 -8.55 -0.56 -2.09
C THR A 169 -8.33 0.87 -1.60
N LYS A 170 -7.10 1.18 -1.18
CA LYS A 170 -6.71 2.55 -0.77
C LYS A 170 -6.89 3.56 -1.91
N GLY A 171 -6.45 3.21 -3.13
CA GLY A 171 -6.60 4.06 -4.30
C GLY A 171 -8.08 4.28 -4.66
N ARG A 172 -8.93 3.26 -4.54
CA ARG A 172 -10.37 3.37 -4.79
C ARG A 172 -11.05 4.28 -3.75
N ALA A 173 -10.72 4.09 -2.47
CA ALA A 173 -11.24 4.96 -1.40
C ALA A 173 -10.78 6.41 -1.58
N ALA A 174 -9.50 6.63 -1.91
CA ALA A 174 -8.98 7.96 -2.20
C ALA A 174 -9.67 8.62 -3.41
N ALA A 175 -10.00 7.86 -4.46
CA ALA A 175 -10.72 8.37 -5.61
C ALA A 175 -12.16 8.79 -5.26
N THR A 176 -12.83 8.03 -4.39
CA THR A 176 -14.17 8.40 -3.88
C THR A 176 -14.10 9.66 -3.00
N ALA A 177 -13.06 9.76 -2.17
CA ALA A 177 -12.83 10.91 -1.28
C ALA A 177 -12.14 12.09 -1.98
N HIS A 178 -11.87 12.02 -3.29
CA HIS A 178 -11.06 13.01 -4.02
C HIS A 178 -11.54 14.45 -3.83
N LYS A 179 -12.85 14.68 -3.80
CA LYS A 179 -13.43 15.99 -3.53
C LYS A 179 -13.08 16.56 -2.15
N LEU A 180 -12.77 15.68 -1.18
CA LEU A 180 -12.34 16.05 0.17
C LEU A 180 -10.82 16.26 0.23
N LEU A 181 -10.07 15.77 -0.77
CA LEU A 181 -8.62 15.81 -0.88
C LEU A 181 -8.13 16.89 -1.87
N GLU A 182 -8.95 17.86 -2.19
CA GLU A 182 -8.62 18.97 -3.11
C GLU A 182 -7.51 19.90 -2.58
N SER A 183 -7.00 19.64 -1.36
CA SER A 183 -5.85 20.35 -0.84
C SER A 183 -4.55 19.88 -1.48
N GLU A 184 -3.60 20.78 -1.74
CA GLU A 184 -2.26 20.44 -2.23
C GLU A 184 -1.51 19.50 -1.29
N ALA A 185 -1.79 19.58 0.02
CA ALA A 185 -1.22 18.72 1.06
C ALA A 185 -2.29 17.81 1.66
N ALA A 186 -2.01 16.51 1.75
CA ALA A 186 -2.92 15.53 2.31
C ALA A 186 -2.19 14.34 2.95
N GLU A 187 -2.83 13.69 3.93
CA GLU A 187 -2.36 12.46 4.54
C GLU A 187 -3.43 11.38 4.43
N ILE A 188 -3.03 10.15 4.01
CA ILE A 188 -3.92 8.99 3.95
C ILE A 188 -3.24 7.81 4.66
N TYR A 189 -3.92 7.25 5.64
CA TYR A 189 -3.51 6.04 6.36
C TYR A 189 -4.49 4.89 6.09
N VAL A 190 -3.98 3.68 5.93
CA VAL A 190 -4.75 2.42 5.84
C VAL A 190 -4.04 1.33 6.63
N GLU A 191 -4.82 0.58 7.37
CA GLU A 191 -4.42 -0.61 8.12
C GLU A 191 -5.23 -1.83 7.69
#